data_1dda46e1686875e8b5bc8ace35737bb3
#
_entry.id   1dda46e1686875e8b5bc8ace35737bb3
#
_cell.length_a   1.000
_cell.length_b   1.000
_cell.length_c   1.000
_cell.angle_alpha   90.00
_cell.angle_beta   90.00
_cell.angle_gamma   90.00
#
_symmetry.space_group_name_H-M   'P 1'
#
loop_
_entity.id
_entity.type
_entity.pdbx_description
1 polymer ?
#
loop_
_entity_poly.entity_id
_entity_poly.type
_entity_poly.pdbx_seq_one_letter_code
_entity_poly.pdbx_strand_id
1 'polypeptide(L)'
;IDIDQIREMIQFTNQTSFNNDRRFIIIEDINLLGINSANALLKSIEEPNNKTFFILVNNSEFKTLETIKSRCLEFKSNLLKTEVMEIVNYYFNSDIYDDINLDFLKNNSPSFLISLVHFLETNDLSIKECDIEDLLRYVIYNKSYSSNEFIKEYLNLFIELFFYKNINNSKKISFKIKKYFYLKLSYVKKYNLDFESFFLEFNDKLLSE
;
A
#
# COMPACT_ATOMS: atom_id res chain seq x y z
N ILE A 1 -14.18 -7.44 0.57
CA ILE A 1 -14.98 -8.38 -0.28
C ILE A 1 -15.68 -9.33 0.65
N ASP A 2 -17.02 -9.29 0.65
CA ASP A 2 -17.79 -10.12 1.54
C ASP A 2 -18.10 -11.53 0.95
N ILE A 3 -18.67 -12.40 1.78
CA ILE A 3 -18.93 -13.80 1.40
C ILE A 3 -20.04 -13.91 0.35
N ASP A 4 -21.00 -12.98 0.33
CA ASP A 4 -22.13 -13.04 -0.59
C ASP A 4 -21.68 -12.65 -2.01
N GLN A 5 -20.79 -11.68 -2.14
CA GLN A 5 -20.15 -11.36 -3.43
C GLN A 5 -19.38 -12.57 -4.00
N ILE A 6 -18.67 -13.32 -3.16
CA ILE A 6 -17.97 -14.53 -3.59
C ILE A 6 -18.98 -15.62 -4.01
N ARG A 7 -20.08 -15.77 -3.30
CA ARG A 7 -21.14 -16.74 -3.66
C ARG A 7 -21.82 -16.40 -4.97
N GLU A 8 -22.13 -15.14 -5.22
CA GLU A 8 -22.67 -14.66 -6.50
C GLU A 8 -21.69 -14.93 -7.65
N MET A 9 -20.41 -14.65 -7.46
CA MET A 9 -19.36 -14.94 -8.42
C MET A 9 -19.30 -16.46 -8.71
N ILE A 10 -19.36 -17.33 -7.68
CA ILE A 10 -19.38 -18.79 -7.85
C ILE A 10 -20.64 -19.22 -8.63
N GLN A 11 -21.80 -18.66 -8.33
CA GLN A 11 -23.03 -18.95 -9.11
C GLN A 11 -22.85 -18.55 -10.58
N PHE A 12 -22.26 -17.38 -10.85
CA PHE A 12 -21.96 -16.94 -12.20
C PHE A 12 -20.99 -17.90 -12.92
N THR A 13 -19.98 -18.45 -12.23
CA THR A 13 -19.05 -19.42 -12.83
C THR A 13 -19.71 -20.75 -13.16
N ASN A 14 -20.77 -21.13 -12.43
CA ASN A 14 -21.52 -22.37 -12.64
C ASN A 14 -22.54 -22.30 -13.79
N GLN A 15 -22.85 -21.10 -14.28
CA GLN A 15 -23.71 -20.93 -15.45
C GLN A 15 -22.96 -21.32 -16.70
N THR A 16 -23.60 -21.98 -17.65
CA THR A 16 -23.00 -22.27 -18.96
C THR A 16 -22.75 -20.99 -19.74
N SER A 17 -21.56 -20.85 -20.30
CA SER A 17 -21.25 -19.75 -21.21
C SER A 17 -22.10 -19.88 -22.48
N PHE A 18 -22.77 -18.79 -22.89
CA PHE A 18 -23.65 -18.79 -24.07
C PHE A 18 -22.91 -19.24 -25.35
N ASN A 19 -21.63 -18.89 -25.50
CA ASN A 19 -20.81 -19.17 -26.68
C ASN A 19 -19.71 -20.20 -26.43
N ASN A 20 -19.71 -20.92 -25.31
CA ASN A 20 -18.63 -21.84 -24.94
C ASN A 20 -17.22 -21.17 -24.93
N ASP A 21 -17.14 -19.86 -24.70
CA ASP A 21 -15.94 -19.07 -24.66
C ASP A 21 -15.21 -19.13 -23.32
N ARG A 22 -13.96 -18.70 -23.30
CA ARG A 22 -13.17 -18.57 -22.07
C ARG A 22 -13.75 -17.49 -21.17
N ARG A 23 -13.77 -17.77 -19.88
CA ARG A 23 -14.24 -16.85 -18.83
C ARG A 23 -13.07 -16.47 -17.93
N PHE A 24 -12.89 -15.20 -17.70
CA PHE A 24 -11.86 -14.66 -16.80
C PHE A 24 -12.54 -14.01 -15.60
N ILE A 25 -12.15 -14.42 -14.40
CA ILE A 25 -12.60 -13.87 -13.12
C ILE A 25 -11.41 -13.15 -12.52
N ILE A 26 -11.51 -11.84 -12.36
CA ILE A 26 -10.46 -11.02 -11.76
C ILE A 26 -10.93 -10.62 -10.37
N ILE A 27 -10.12 -10.92 -9.37
CA ILE A 27 -10.34 -10.51 -7.97
C ILE A 27 -9.17 -9.61 -7.58
N GLU A 28 -9.47 -8.33 -7.44
CA GLU A 28 -8.52 -7.33 -6.96
C GLU A 28 -8.42 -7.39 -5.43
N ASP A 29 -7.22 -7.13 -4.90
CA ASP A 29 -6.94 -7.06 -3.47
C ASP A 29 -7.41 -8.28 -2.67
N ILE A 30 -6.92 -9.46 -3.04
CA ILE A 30 -7.27 -10.72 -2.36
C ILE A 30 -7.03 -10.71 -0.85
N ASN A 31 -6.21 -9.78 -0.35
CA ASN A 31 -5.96 -9.61 1.08
C ASN A 31 -7.14 -9.00 1.85
N LEU A 32 -8.08 -8.38 1.14
CA LEU A 32 -9.32 -7.88 1.71
C LEU A 32 -10.37 -8.97 1.90
N LEU A 33 -10.08 -10.20 1.44
CA LEU A 33 -10.96 -11.35 1.69
C LEU A 33 -10.95 -11.73 3.17
N GLY A 34 -12.12 -11.72 3.79
CA GLY A 34 -12.31 -12.36 5.09
C GLY A 34 -12.05 -13.87 5.00
N ILE A 35 -11.71 -14.50 6.11
CA ILE A 35 -11.39 -15.93 6.16
C ILE A 35 -12.52 -16.79 5.55
N ASN A 36 -13.78 -16.44 5.81
CA ASN A 36 -14.94 -17.17 5.28
C ASN A 36 -15.07 -17.01 3.76
N SER A 37 -14.85 -15.80 3.24
CA SER A 37 -14.88 -15.50 1.80
C SER A 37 -13.75 -16.23 1.08
N ALA A 38 -12.56 -16.20 1.66
CA ALA A 38 -11.39 -16.91 1.14
C ALA A 38 -11.64 -18.43 1.08
N ASN A 39 -12.17 -19.02 2.16
CA ASN A 39 -12.50 -20.45 2.20
C ASN A 39 -13.57 -20.85 1.17
N ALA A 40 -14.58 -19.99 0.95
CA ALA A 40 -15.59 -20.23 -0.07
C ALA A 40 -15.00 -20.26 -1.49
N LEU A 41 -13.98 -19.44 -1.73
CA LEU A 41 -13.29 -19.34 -3.03
C LEU A 41 -12.39 -20.55 -3.33
N LEU A 42 -11.81 -21.21 -2.31
CA LEU A 42 -10.80 -22.27 -2.48
C LEU A 42 -11.26 -23.39 -3.41
N LYS A 43 -12.49 -23.87 -3.27
CA LYS A 43 -13.01 -24.96 -4.11
C LYS A 43 -13.08 -24.56 -5.59
N SER A 44 -13.48 -23.34 -5.88
CA SER A 44 -13.60 -22.83 -7.24
C SER A 44 -12.24 -22.58 -7.91
N ILE A 45 -11.21 -22.28 -7.10
CA ILE A 45 -9.82 -22.14 -7.61
C ILE A 45 -9.21 -23.53 -7.85
N GLU A 46 -9.49 -24.49 -6.97
CA GLU A 46 -8.90 -25.84 -7.05
C GLU A 46 -9.46 -26.63 -8.24
N GLU A 47 -10.77 -26.53 -8.44
CA GLU A 47 -11.48 -27.22 -9.53
C GLU A 47 -12.31 -26.23 -10.35
N PRO A 48 -11.65 -25.37 -11.15
CA PRO A 48 -12.37 -24.38 -11.96
C PRO A 48 -13.20 -25.08 -13.03
N ASN A 49 -14.37 -24.55 -13.28
CA ASN A 49 -15.19 -25.02 -14.41
C ASN A 49 -14.42 -24.87 -15.73
N ASN A 50 -14.68 -25.75 -16.68
CA ASN A 50 -14.05 -25.74 -17.99
C ASN A 50 -14.03 -24.33 -18.58
N LYS A 51 -12.82 -23.90 -19.01
CA LYS A 51 -12.56 -22.59 -19.60
C LYS A 51 -12.72 -21.38 -18.66
N THR A 52 -12.83 -21.59 -17.36
CA THR A 52 -12.79 -20.50 -16.36
C THR A 52 -11.38 -20.34 -15.83
N PHE A 53 -10.87 -19.09 -15.85
CA PHE A 53 -9.56 -18.71 -15.34
C PHE A 53 -9.71 -17.67 -14.24
N PHE A 54 -9.06 -17.89 -13.11
CA PHE A 54 -9.02 -16.93 -12.01
C PHE A 54 -7.72 -16.15 -12.05
N ILE A 55 -7.81 -14.82 -12.01
CA ILE A 55 -6.69 -13.90 -11.87
C ILE A 55 -6.86 -13.20 -10.53
N LEU A 56 -5.99 -13.54 -9.58
CA LEU A 56 -6.02 -12.99 -8.24
C LEU A 56 -4.90 -11.95 -8.11
N VAL A 57 -5.27 -10.70 -7.85
CA VAL A 57 -4.32 -9.60 -7.71
C VAL A 57 -4.05 -9.38 -6.22
N ASN A 58 -2.77 -9.34 -5.86
CA ASN A 58 -2.30 -9.04 -4.52
C ASN A 58 -1.51 -7.74 -4.56
N ASN A 59 -2.12 -6.63 -4.15
CA ASN A 59 -1.50 -5.30 -4.17
C ASN A 59 -0.81 -4.94 -2.86
N SER A 60 -0.82 -5.81 -1.85
CA SER A 60 -0.38 -5.42 -0.54
C SER A 60 0.86 -6.16 -0.06
N GLU A 61 1.53 -5.52 0.88
CA GLU A 61 2.62 -6.08 1.68
C GLU A 61 2.13 -7.20 2.62
N PHE A 62 0.81 -7.37 2.77
CA PHE A 62 0.25 -8.42 3.61
C PHE A 62 0.36 -9.79 2.93
N LYS A 63 0.71 -10.79 3.71
CA LYS A 63 0.80 -12.16 3.22
C LYS A 63 -0.58 -12.66 2.79
N THR A 64 -0.68 -13.08 1.55
CA THR A 64 -1.81 -13.87 1.06
C THR A 64 -1.95 -15.14 1.89
N LEU A 65 -3.19 -15.59 2.12
CA LEU A 65 -3.45 -16.86 2.80
C LEU A 65 -2.72 -18.00 2.07
N GLU A 66 -1.93 -18.76 2.80
CA GLU A 66 -1.15 -19.89 2.26
C GLU A 66 -2.03 -20.92 1.53
N THR A 67 -3.29 -21.04 1.94
CA THR A 67 -4.30 -21.92 1.30
C THR A 67 -4.66 -21.48 -0.12
N ILE A 68 -4.69 -20.17 -0.41
CA ILE A 68 -4.88 -19.64 -1.75
C ILE A 68 -3.59 -19.77 -2.55
N LYS A 69 -2.47 -19.38 -1.93
CA LYS A 69 -1.16 -19.39 -2.57
C LYS A 69 -0.75 -20.77 -3.08
N SER A 70 -1.05 -21.82 -2.32
CA SER A 70 -0.74 -23.21 -2.71
C SER A 70 -1.52 -23.74 -3.91
N ARG A 71 -2.57 -23.01 -4.37
CA ARG A 71 -3.46 -23.40 -5.48
C ARG A 71 -3.33 -22.48 -6.69
N CYS A 72 -2.43 -21.50 -6.64
CA CYS A 72 -2.22 -20.52 -7.70
C CYS A 72 -0.78 -20.54 -8.20
N LEU A 73 -0.59 -20.22 -9.47
CA LEU A 73 0.72 -19.86 -9.99
C LEU A 73 0.99 -18.40 -9.60
N GLU A 74 2.09 -18.18 -8.89
CA GLU A 74 2.48 -16.84 -8.44
C GLU A 74 3.38 -16.18 -9.49
N PHE A 75 2.96 -15.01 -9.95
CA PHE A 75 3.76 -14.13 -10.78
C PHE A 75 4.03 -12.84 -10.02
N LYS A 76 5.31 -12.51 -9.86
CA LYS A 76 5.73 -11.23 -9.27
C LYS A 76 5.97 -10.22 -10.38
N SER A 77 5.20 -9.13 -10.35
CA SER A 77 5.39 -7.99 -11.23
C SER A 77 6.17 -6.91 -10.47
N ASN A 78 7.49 -6.94 -10.61
CA ASN A 78 8.35 -5.91 -10.04
C ASN A 78 8.78 -4.98 -11.17
N LEU A 79 8.47 -3.71 -11.06
CA LEU A 79 8.98 -2.69 -11.98
C LEU A 79 10.45 -2.39 -11.68
N LEU A 80 11.25 -2.25 -12.73
CA LEU A 80 12.60 -1.72 -12.62
C LEU A 80 12.54 -0.20 -12.32
N LYS A 81 13.59 0.32 -11.70
CA LYS A 81 13.68 1.76 -11.40
C LYS A 81 13.49 2.63 -12.66
N THR A 82 14.04 2.19 -13.79
CA THR A 82 13.90 2.86 -15.10
C THR A 82 12.46 2.90 -15.58
N GLU A 83 11.73 1.79 -15.43
CA GLU A 83 10.32 1.70 -15.82
C GLU A 83 9.44 2.61 -14.93
N VAL A 84 9.73 2.66 -13.63
CA VAL A 84 9.05 3.60 -12.70
C VAL A 84 9.30 5.04 -13.11
N MET A 85 10.55 5.39 -13.43
CA MET A 85 10.93 6.72 -13.91
C MET A 85 10.17 7.10 -15.19
N GLU A 86 10.14 6.21 -16.17
CA GLU A 86 9.41 6.41 -17.43
C GLU A 86 7.92 6.65 -17.18
N ILE A 87 7.28 5.85 -16.31
CA ILE A 87 5.86 5.99 -15.99
C ILE A 87 5.58 7.34 -15.31
N VAL A 88 6.38 7.72 -14.32
CA VAL A 88 6.19 8.98 -13.58
C VAL A 88 6.41 10.18 -14.49
N ASN A 89 7.50 10.21 -15.25
CA ASN A 89 7.80 11.28 -16.19
C ASN A 89 6.75 11.39 -17.31
N TYR A 90 6.28 10.25 -17.83
CA TYR A 90 5.19 10.24 -18.81
C TYR A 90 3.89 10.84 -18.25
N TYR A 91 3.54 10.50 -17.00
CA TYR A 91 2.32 11.01 -16.36
C TYR A 91 2.32 12.54 -16.23
N PHE A 92 3.46 13.12 -15.83
CA PHE A 92 3.60 14.57 -15.66
C PHE A 92 4.03 15.31 -16.93
N ASN A 93 4.35 14.59 -18.03
CA ASN A 93 4.94 15.14 -19.25
C ASN A 93 6.21 15.97 -18.97
N SER A 94 7.03 15.57 -18.01
CA SER A 94 8.25 16.26 -17.57
C SER A 94 9.19 15.29 -16.87
N ASP A 95 10.47 15.65 -16.76
CA ASP A 95 11.50 14.84 -16.06
C ASP A 95 11.44 15.03 -14.54
N ILE A 96 10.24 15.01 -13.97
CA ILE A 96 9.99 15.30 -12.55
C ILE A 96 10.57 14.24 -11.62
N TYR A 97 10.79 13.02 -12.09
CA TYR A 97 11.32 11.94 -11.27
C TYR A 97 12.66 12.28 -10.63
N ASP A 98 13.54 12.99 -11.37
CA ASP A 98 14.86 13.38 -10.88
C ASP A 98 14.82 14.50 -9.84
N ASP A 99 13.69 15.20 -9.74
CA ASP A 99 13.45 16.23 -8.71
C ASP A 99 12.84 15.65 -7.43
N ILE A 100 12.35 14.40 -7.45
CA ILE A 100 11.79 13.76 -6.24
C ILE A 100 12.92 13.48 -5.25
N ASN A 101 12.72 13.90 -4.00
CA ASN A 101 13.70 13.66 -2.94
C ASN A 101 14.00 12.15 -2.77
N LEU A 102 15.28 11.82 -2.63
CA LEU A 102 15.78 10.44 -2.57
C LEU A 102 15.16 9.58 -1.46
N ASP A 103 14.66 10.20 -0.38
CA ASP A 103 13.99 9.48 0.70
C ASP A 103 12.78 8.73 0.20
N PHE A 104 12.02 9.32 -0.74
CA PHE A 104 10.80 8.75 -1.28
C PHE A 104 11.03 7.75 -2.40
N LEU A 105 12.14 7.85 -3.14
CA LEU A 105 12.50 6.94 -4.24
C LEU A 105 12.84 5.52 -3.77
N LYS A 106 12.88 5.26 -2.47
CA LYS A 106 13.03 3.90 -1.93
C LYS A 106 11.80 3.02 -2.16
N ASN A 107 10.64 3.64 -2.31
CA ASN A 107 9.44 2.96 -2.76
C ASN A 107 9.33 3.09 -4.29
N ASN A 108 9.48 1.97 -4.99
CA ASN A 108 9.39 1.91 -6.45
C ASN A 108 7.94 1.79 -6.98
N SER A 109 6.95 2.33 -6.26
CA SER A 109 5.57 2.36 -6.73
C SER A 109 5.30 3.65 -7.52
N PRO A 110 5.00 3.60 -8.84
CA PRO A 110 4.62 4.79 -9.60
C PRO A 110 3.41 5.50 -9.01
N SER A 111 2.40 4.76 -8.56
CA SER A 111 1.18 5.33 -7.95
C SER A 111 1.51 6.15 -6.71
N PHE A 112 2.39 5.63 -5.83
CA PHE A 112 2.85 6.36 -4.65
C PHE A 112 3.55 7.66 -5.05
N LEU A 113 4.51 7.60 -5.99
CA LEU A 113 5.28 8.77 -6.40
C LEU A 113 4.41 9.84 -7.07
N ILE A 114 3.48 9.44 -7.92
CA ILE A 114 2.51 10.36 -8.55
C ILE A 114 1.65 11.04 -7.48
N SER A 115 1.10 10.27 -6.55
CA SER A 115 0.28 10.81 -5.46
C SER A 115 1.08 11.70 -4.52
N LEU A 116 2.36 11.38 -4.27
CA LEU A 116 3.27 12.21 -3.47
C LEU A 116 3.49 13.57 -4.14
N VAL A 117 3.83 13.58 -5.43
CA VAL A 117 4.05 14.82 -6.17
C VAL A 117 2.81 15.70 -6.13
N HIS A 118 1.63 15.15 -6.42
CA HIS A 118 0.37 15.89 -6.31
C HIS A 118 0.11 16.44 -4.91
N PHE A 119 0.44 15.65 -3.87
CA PHE A 119 0.30 16.13 -2.50
C PHE A 119 1.24 17.30 -2.20
N LEU A 120 2.51 17.19 -2.61
CA LEU A 120 3.49 18.25 -2.40
C LEU A 120 3.11 19.53 -3.13
N GLU A 121 2.76 19.44 -4.41
CA GLU A 121 2.32 20.59 -5.22
C GLU A 121 1.06 21.26 -4.64
N THR A 122 0.06 20.48 -4.27
CA THR A 122 -1.20 21.00 -3.72
C THR A 122 -1.00 21.77 -2.41
N ASN A 123 0.07 21.44 -1.67
CA ASN A 123 0.37 22.04 -0.38
C ASN A 123 1.57 23.01 -0.42
N ASP A 124 1.99 23.45 -1.61
CA ASP A 124 3.12 24.38 -1.83
C ASP A 124 4.44 23.90 -1.19
N LEU A 125 4.66 22.59 -1.18
CA LEU A 125 5.90 21.97 -0.70
C LEU A 125 6.85 21.70 -1.86
N SER A 126 8.15 21.99 -1.66
CA SER A 126 9.15 21.72 -2.69
C SER A 126 9.36 20.23 -2.91
N ILE A 127 9.18 19.75 -4.14
CA ILE A 127 9.36 18.33 -4.49
C ILE A 127 10.79 17.87 -4.20
N LYS A 128 11.77 18.73 -4.43
CA LYS A 128 13.19 18.40 -4.31
C LYS A 128 13.73 18.55 -2.89
N GLU A 129 13.29 19.58 -2.19
CA GLU A 129 13.84 19.92 -0.87
C GLU A 129 13.09 19.25 0.27
N CYS A 130 11.76 19.01 0.10
CA CYS A 130 10.96 18.38 1.13
C CYS A 130 11.42 16.93 1.34
N ASP A 131 11.99 16.65 2.47
CA ASP A 131 12.36 15.30 2.88
C ASP A 131 11.28 14.64 3.72
N ILE A 132 11.52 13.41 4.17
CA ILE A 132 10.54 12.67 4.97
C ILE A 132 10.26 13.30 6.33
N GLU A 133 11.24 13.98 6.94
CA GLU A 133 11.06 14.67 8.23
C GLU A 133 10.20 15.92 8.04
N ASP A 134 10.44 16.70 7.00
CA ASP A 134 9.65 17.89 6.64
C ASP A 134 8.21 17.51 6.32
N LEU A 135 8.02 16.45 5.53
CA LEU A 135 6.70 15.92 5.25
C LEU A 135 5.95 15.52 6.53
N LEU A 136 6.60 14.79 7.44
CA LEU A 136 5.96 14.38 8.70
C LEU A 136 5.65 15.58 9.60
N ARG A 137 6.54 16.57 9.69
CA ARG A 137 6.27 17.83 10.42
C ARG A 137 5.05 18.54 9.84
N TYR A 138 4.98 18.67 8.50
CA TYR A 138 3.83 19.25 7.82
C TYR A 138 2.53 18.49 8.12
N VAL A 139 2.56 17.17 7.99
CA VAL A 139 1.41 16.28 8.23
C VAL A 139 0.90 16.40 9.67
N ILE A 140 1.81 16.49 10.65
CA ILE A 140 1.46 16.63 12.06
C ILE A 140 0.88 18.02 12.32
N TYR A 141 1.53 19.07 11.85
CA TYR A 141 1.10 20.45 12.06
C TYR A 141 -0.31 20.71 11.50
N ASN A 142 -0.57 20.24 10.27
CA ASN A 142 -1.85 20.42 9.60
C ASN A 142 -2.88 19.34 9.91
N LYS A 143 -2.57 18.37 10.79
CA LYS A 143 -3.41 17.20 11.10
C LYS A 143 -3.89 16.43 9.86
N SER A 144 -3.09 16.44 8.77
CA SER A 144 -3.44 15.80 7.49
C SER A 144 -3.63 14.29 7.62
N TYR A 145 -3.08 13.67 8.66
CA TYR A 145 -3.28 12.26 8.98
C TYR A 145 -4.75 11.88 9.27
N SER A 146 -5.60 12.85 9.58
CA SER A 146 -7.03 12.62 9.84
C SER A 146 -7.93 12.96 8.65
N SER A 147 -7.51 13.84 7.74
CA SER A 147 -8.34 14.40 6.68
C SER A 147 -7.93 13.94 5.27
N ASN A 148 -6.63 13.72 5.02
CA ASN A 148 -6.12 13.43 3.70
C ASN A 148 -5.98 11.91 3.46
N GLU A 149 -6.62 11.40 2.40
CA GLU A 149 -6.65 9.97 2.09
C GLU A 149 -5.27 9.41 1.71
N PHE A 150 -4.48 10.14 0.91
CA PHE A 150 -3.12 9.75 0.56
C PHE A 150 -2.25 9.57 1.80
N ILE A 151 -2.32 10.51 2.76
CA ILE A 151 -1.56 10.40 4.00
C ILE A 151 -2.02 9.20 4.83
N LYS A 152 -3.32 8.93 4.92
CA LYS A 152 -3.85 7.76 5.65
C LYS A 152 -3.39 6.45 5.03
N GLU A 153 -3.44 6.35 3.71
CA GLU A 153 -3.04 5.16 2.95
C GLU A 153 -1.56 4.84 3.17
N TYR A 154 -0.69 5.84 2.98
CA TYR A 154 0.76 5.65 3.02
C TYR A 154 1.41 5.95 4.38
N LEU A 155 0.63 6.14 5.44
CA LEU A 155 1.16 6.50 6.76
C LEU A 155 2.20 5.52 7.30
N ASN A 156 1.98 4.22 7.13
CA ASN A 156 2.96 3.21 7.55
C ASN A 156 4.28 3.36 6.81
N LEU A 157 4.19 3.59 5.50
CA LEU A 157 5.35 3.80 4.65
C LEU A 157 6.13 5.06 5.07
N PHE A 158 5.45 6.17 5.36
CA PHE A 158 6.13 7.39 5.82
C PHE A 158 6.88 7.17 7.13
N ILE A 159 6.28 6.47 8.09
CA ILE A 159 6.95 6.11 9.35
C ILE A 159 8.14 5.17 9.08
N GLU A 160 8.02 4.24 8.14
CA GLU A 160 9.10 3.35 7.73
C GLU A 160 10.27 4.11 7.09
N LEU A 161 10.00 4.99 6.13
CA LEU A 161 10.99 5.81 5.47
C LEU A 161 11.73 6.72 6.47
N PHE A 162 11.01 7.32 7.43
CA PHE A 162 11.60 8.08 8.52
C PHE A 162 12.62 7.26 9.33
N PHE A 163 12.23 6.08 9.78
CA PHE A 163 13.16 5.23 10.54
C PHE A 163 14.31 4.72 9.68
N TYR A 164 14.08 4.45 8.40
CA TYR A 164 15.13 4.02 7.49
C TYR A 164 16.19 5.14 7.31
N LYS A 165 15.77 6.37 7.06
CA LYS A 165 16.65 7.54 6.97
C LYS A 165 17.50 7.69 8.22
N ASN A 166 16.88 7.66 9.38
CA ASN A 166 17.53 7.94 10.65
C ASN A 166 18.45 6.83 11.16
N ILE A 167 18.23 5.57 10.78
CA ILE A 167 19.16 4.47 11.07
C ILE A 167 20.46 4.64 10.28
N ASN A 168 20.37 5.12 9.03
CA ASN A 168 21.52 5.30 8.16
C ASN A 168 22.30 6.59 8.44
N ASN A 169 21.66 7.64 8.97
CA ASN A 169 22.21 8.99 9.14
C ASN A 169 22.67 9.30 10.57
N SER A 170 23.23 8.35 11.31
CA SER A 170 23.91 8.59 12.62
C SER A 170 23.02 9.15 13.76
N LYS A 171 21.78 9.51 13.56
CA LYS A 171 20.83 9.69 14.65
C LYS A 171 20.56 8.29 15.22
N LYS A 172 21.13 7.98 16.37
CA LYS A 172 21.02 6.67 17.04
C LYS A 172 19.61 6.43 17.55
N ILE A 173 18.63 6.36 16.65
CA ILE A 173 17.30 5.87 17.03
C ILE A 173 17.44 4.39 17.35
N SER A 174 17.26 4.05 18.62
CA SER A 174 17.42 2.66 19.06
C SER A 174 16.34 1.79 18.43
N PHE A 175 16.67 0.53 18.14
CA PHE A 175 15.70 -0.46 17.66
C PHE A 175 14.48 -0.57 18.60
N LYS A 176 14.65 -0.32 19.91
CA LYS A 176 13.56 -0.31 20.88
C LYS A 176 12.54 0.78 20.60
N ILE A 177 12.99 1.98 20.24
CA ILE A 177 12.12 3.13 19.91
C ILE A 177 11.36 2.83 18.60
N LYS A 178 12.04 2.33 17.58
CA LYS A 178 11.41 1.89 16.33
C LYS A 178 10.29 0.88 16.61
N LYS A 179 10.60 -0.21 17.32
CA LYS A 179 9.63 -1.25 17.68
C LYS A 179 8.45 -0.69 18.47
N TYR A 180 8.71 0.21 19.41
CA TYR A 180 7.68 0.86 20.21
C TYR A 180 6.67 1.61 19.32
N PHE A 181 7.14 2.46 18.40
CA PHE A 181 6.24 3.25 17.55
C PHE A 181 5.48 2.37 16.55
N TYR A 182 6.09 1.31 16.00
CA TYR A 182 5.38 0.36 15.15
C TYR A 182 4.25 -0.37 15.89
N LEU A 183 4.51 -0.82 17.11
CA LEU A 183 3.46 -1.44 17.94
C LEU A 183 2.35 -0.44 18.27
N LYS A 184 2.72 0.79 18.67
CA LYS A 184 1.74 1.83 18.97
C LYS A 184 0.88 2.16 17.74
N LEU A 185 1.48 2.32 16.56
CA LEU A 185 0.76 2.57 15.32
C LEU A 185 -0.19 1.41 14.97
N SER A 186 0.26 0.16 15.15
CA SER A 186 -0.59 -1.01 14.94
C SER A 186 -1.79 -1.05 15.88
N TYR A 187 -1.64 -0.62 17.12
CA TYR A 187 -2.74 -0.53 18.08
C TYR A 187 -3.72 0.60 17.74
N VAL A 188 -3.20 1.78 17.35
CA VAL A 188 -4.03 2.89 16.88
C VAL A 188 -4.93 2.44 15.75
N LYS A 189 -4.39 1.75 14.74
CA LYS A 189 -5.15 1.22 13.60
C LYS A 189 -6.11 0.09 14.00
N LYS A 190 -5.65 -0.88 14.76
CA LYS A 190 -6.45 -2.06 15.15
C LYS A 190 -7.66 -1.71 16.00
N TYR A 191 -7.50 -0.75 16.91
CA TYR A 191 -8.54 -0.36 17.86
C TYR A 191 -9.23 0.95 17.48
N ASN A 192 -8.94 1.48 16.29
CA ASN A 192 -9.48 2.75 15.79
C ASN A 192 -9.32 3.90 16.80
N LEU A 193 -8.12 3.98 17.40
CA LEU A 193 -7.79 5.02 18.38
C LEU A 193 -7.45 6.33 17.69
N ASP A 194 -7.45 7.43 18.45
CA ASP A 194 -7.04 8.72 17.94
C ASP A 194 -5.53 8.76 17.59
N PHE A 195 -5.23 9.22 16.38
CA PHE A 195 -3.86 9.44 15.91
C PHE A 195 -3.18 10.62 16.60
N GLU A 196 -3.93 11.56 17.20
CA GLU A 196 -3.35 12.76 17.80
C GLU A 196 -2.34 12.41 18.89
N SER A 197 -2.70 11.52 19.81
CA SER A 197 -1.80 11.07 20.88
C SER A 197 -0.56 10.34 20.37
N PHE A 198 -0.67 9.63 19.24
CA PHE A 198 0.46 9.00 18.59
C PHE A 198 1.42 10.04 18.03
N PHE A 199 0.91 11.01 17.30
CA PHE A 199 1.73 12.02 16.62
C PHE A 199 2.33 13.05 17.56
N LEU A 200 1.64 13.41 18.65
CA LEU A 200 2.22 14.26 19.71
C LEU A 200 3.47 13.59 20.28
N GLU A 201 3.39 12.32 20.67
CA GLU A 201 4.55 11.62 21.22
C GLU A 201 5.64 11.38 20.18
N PHE A 202 5.26 11.11 18.90
CA PHE A 202 6.21 10.95 17.80
C PHE A 202 6.99 12.24 17.56
N ASN A 203 6.29 13.38 17.54
CA ASN A 203 6.90 14.69 17.38
C ASN A 203 7.87 14.99 18.53
N ASP A 204 7.43 14.84 19.78
CA ASP A 204 8.24 15.15 20.95
C ASP A 204 9.52 14.32 21.06
N LYS A 205 9.45 13.04 20.71
CA LYS A 205 10.60 12.13 20.88
C LYS A 205 11.53 12.06 19.69
N LEU A 206 11.05 12.39 18.49
CA LEU A 206 11.78 12.09 17.25
C LEU A 206 11.96 13.26 16.30
N LEU A 207 11.08 14.27 16.35
CA LEU A 207 11.11 15.42 15.46
C LEU A 207 11.43 16.75 16.17
N SER A 208 11.40 16.82 17.50
CA SER A 208 11.55 18.05 18.28
C SER A 208 12.99 18.47 18.57
N GLU A 209 13.98 17.97 17.78
CA GLU A 209 15.37 18.45 17.86
C GLU A 209 15.66 19.52 16.82
#